data_b552fd1b48377b4a5628bdb954823642
#
_entry.id   b552fd1b48377b4a5628bdb954823642
#
_cell.length_a   1.000
_cell.length_b   1.000
_cell.length_c   1.000
_cell.angle_alpha   90.00
_cell.angle_beta   90.00
_cell.angle_gamma   90.00
#
_symmetry.space_group_name_H-M   'P 1'
#
loop_
_entity.id
_entity.type
_entity.pdbx_description
1 polymer ?
#
loop_
_entity_poly.entity_id
_entity_poly.type
_entity_poly.pdbx_seq_one_letter_code
_entity_poly.pdbx_strand_id
1 'polypeptide(L)'
;MTIDPELVTRKLLLIATDLAALEAIRERGTDAYLQNWIEQAVVERFLERVIGRMIDVNYHLLTASGHPPPADYHGSFVRLGEIGILEPEFARRISRSAGLRNRLVHDYEGLDHAKVFAALVDALDDVPQYLDRIHRHLTSS
;
A
#
# COMPACT_ATOMS: atom_id res chain seq x y z
N MET A 1 -0.94 21.51 -13.47
CA MET A 1 -1.01 20.10 -13.87
C MET A 1 -2.26 19.46 -13.30
N THR A 2 -2.79 18.49 -14.00
CA THR A 2 -4.02 17.82 -13.59
C THR A 2 -3.77 16.35 -13.29
N ILE A 3 -4.59 15.79 -12.41
CA ILE A 3 -4.57 14.36 -12.12
C ILE A 3 -4.97 13.60 -13.39
N ASP A 4 -4.26 12.51 -13.68
CA ASP A 4 -4.59 11.59 -14.76
C ASP A 4 -5.43 10.43 -14.17
N PRO A 5 -6.78 10.47 -14.32
CA PRO A 5 -7.64 9.48 -13.70
C PRO A 5 -7.42 8.06 -14.25
N GLU A 6 -7.08 7.93 -15.52
CA GLU A 6 -6.84 6.60 -16.13
C GLU A 6 -5.60 5.95 -15.56
N LEU A 7 -4.52 6.72 -15.39
CA LEU A 7 -3.28 6.23 -14.81
C LEU A 7 -3.53 5.75 -13.39
N VAL A 8 -4.19 6.57 -12.58
CA VAL A 8 -4.47 6.24 -11.18
C VAL A 8 -5.38 5.02 -11.11
N THR A 9 -6.48 4.99 -11.86
CA THR A 9 -7.42 3.87 -11.85
C THR A 9 -6.74 2.56 -12.22
N ARG A 10 -5.84 2.57 -13.21
CA ARG A 10 -5.09 1.38 -13.60
C ARG A 10 -4.24 0.86 -12.44
N LYS A 11 -3.56 1.75 -11.72
CA LYS A 11 -2.77 1.35 -10.56
C LYS A 11 -3.64 0.81 -9.43
N LEU A 12 -4.80 1.40 -9.18
CA LEU A 12 -5.74 0.90 -8.18
C LEU A 12 -6.22 -0.53 -8.52
N LEU A 13 -6.49 -0.80 -9.79
CA LEU A 13 -6.91 -2.13 -10.24
C LEU A 13 -5.79 -3.16 -10.05
N LEU A 14 -4.55 -2.80 -10.36
CA LEU A 14 -3.41 -3.69 -10.15
C LEU A 14 -3.17 -3.98 -8.67
N ILE A 15 -3.35 -2.97 -7.81
CA ILE A 15 -3.28 -3.15 -6.36
C ILE A 15 -4.36 -4.13 -5.91
N ALA A 16 -5.60 -3.94 -6.35
CA ALA A 16 -6.73 -4.79 -5.97
C ALA A 16 -6.51 -6.24 -6.40
N THR A 17 -5.96 -6.46 -7.59
CA THR A 17 -5.67 -7.78 -8.12
C THR A 17 -4.63 -8.51 -7.26
N ASP A 18 -3.52 -7.85 -6.93
CA ASP A 18 -2.49 -8.44 -6.08
C ASP A 18 -3.03 -8.71 -4.67
N LEU A 19 -3.82 -7.78 -4.14
CA LEU A 19 -4.40 -7.93 -2.81
C LEU A 19 -5.35 -9.14 -2.74
N ALA A 20 -6.18 -9.34 -3.77
CA ALA A 20 -7.09 -10.47 -3.84
C ALA A 20 -6.34 -11.81 -3.83
N ALA A 21 -5.17 -11.87 -4.47
CA ALA A 21 -4.35 -13.08 -4.48
C ALA A 21 -3.81 -13.45 -3.10
N LEU A 22 -3.70 -12.48 -2.19
CA LEU A 22 -3.17 -12.70 -0.85
C LEU A 22 -4.23 -13.15 0.16
N GLU A 23 -5.51 -13.02 -0.18
CA GLU A 23 -6.62 -13.32 0.74
C GLU A 23 -6.60 -14.76 1.22
N ALA A 24 -6.41 -15.73 0.30
CA ALA A 24 -6.38 -17.15 0.64
C ALA A 24 -5.22 -17.49 1.58
N ILE A 25 -4.10 -16.78 1.47
CA ILE A 25 -2.95 -16.99 2.35
C ILE A 25 -3.30 -16.56 3.77
N ARG A 26 -3.95 -15.41 3.93
CA ARG A 26 -4.42 -14.96 5.24
C ARG A 26 -5.37 -15.98 5.87
N GLU A 27 -6.29 -16.51 5.09
CA GLU A 27 -7.31 -17.45 5.59
C GLU A 27 -6.72 -18.75 6.13
N ARG A 28 -5.58 -19.20 5.60
CA ARG A 28 -4.92 -20.41 6.10
C ARG A 28 -4.20 -20.20 7.43
N GLY A 29 -3.99 -18.95 7.84
CA GLY A 29 -3.49 -18.60 9.16
C GLY A 29 -1.97 -18.56 9.28
N THR A 30 -1.53 -18.06 10.45
CA THR A 30 -0.11 -17.81 10.73
C THR A 30 0.72 -19.09 10.69
N ASP A 31 0.24 -20.17 11.30
CA ASP A 31 1.02 -21.41 11.40
C ASP A 31 1.32 -21.99 10.01
N ALA A 32 0.32 -22.01 9.13
CA ALA A 32 0.51 -22.48 7.77
C ALA A 32 1.51 -21.59 7.02
N TYR A 33 1.39 -20.28 7.18
CA TYR A 33 2.31 -19.32 6.56
C TYR A 33 3.76 -19.53 7.00
N LEU A 34 3.97 -19.73 8.30
CA LEU A 34 5.33 -19.94 8.85
C LEU A 34 5.98 -21.24 8.37
N GLN A 35 5.20 -22.19 7.87
CA GLN A 35 5.69 -23.45 7.34
C GLN A 35 5.87 -23.44 5.81
N ASN A 36 5.52 -22.35 5.12
CA ASN A 36 5.44 -22.32 3.67
C ASN A 36 6.32 -21.22 3.08
N TRP A 37 7.58 -21.57 2.77
CA TRP A 37 8.55 -20.59 2.27
C TRP A 37 8.15 -20.03 0.90
N ILE A 38 7.41 -20.79 0.08
CA ILE A 38 6.93 -20.32 -1.22
C ILE A 38 5.90 -19.21 -1.02
N GLU A 39 4.93 -19.41 -0.12
CA GLU A 39 3.95 -18.37 0.19
C GLU A 39 4.60 -17.15 0.82
N GLN A 40 5.63 -17.34 1.64
CA GLN A 40 6.38 -16.22 2.19
C GLN A 40 6.96 -15.34 1.06
N ALA A 41 7.58 -15.98 0.06
CA ALA A 41 8.13 -15.27 -1.10
C ALA A 41 7.03 -14.53 -1.89
N VAL A 42 5.89 -15.17 -2.09
CA VAL A 42 4.75 -14.56 -2.79
C VAL A 42 4.24 -13.34 -2.02
N VAL A 43 4.02 -13.46 -0.72
CA VAL A 43 3.52 -12.37 0.11
C VAL A 43 4.47 -11.19 0.10
N GLU A 44 5.77 -11.45 0.27
CA GLU A 44 6.79 -10.40 0.28
C GLU A 44 6.79 -9.63 -1.04
N ARG A 45 6.76 -10.34 -2.16
CA ARG A 45 6.76 -9.69 -3.48
C ARG A 45 5.47 -8.92 -3.74
N PHE A 46 4.32 -9.50 -3.38
CA PHE A 46 3.03 -8.85 -3.64
C PHE A 46 2.81 -7.65 -2.74
N LEU A 47 3.22 -7.71 -1.47
CA LEU A 47 3.18 -6.54 -0.59
C LEU A 47 4.07 -5.42 -1.11
N GLU A 48 5.28 -5.76 -1.56
CA GLU A 48 6.19 -4.78 -2.17
C GLU A 48 5.50 -4.07 -3.35
N ARG A 49 4.85 -4.83 -4.23
CA ARG A 49 4.16 -4.28 -5.41
C ARG A 49 2.98 -3.41 -5.02
N VAL A 50 2.16 -3.87 -4.06
CA VAL A 50 0.99 -3.12 -3.58
C VAL A 50 1.44 -1.78 -3.00
N ILE A 51 2.42 -1.81 -2.10
CA ILE A 51 2.89 -0.59 -1.43
C ILE A 51 3.57 0.35 -2.43
N GLY A 52 4.39 -0.18 -3.33
CA GLY A 52 5.06 0.62 -4.35
C GLY A 52 4.07 1.36 -5.24
N ARG A 53 2.97 0.71 -5.62
CA ARG A 53 1.94 1.35 -6.44
C ARG A 53 1.16 2.40 -5.66
N MET A 54 0.88 2.17 -4.37
CA MET A 54 0.28 3.20 -3.54
C MET A 54 1.18 4.44 -3.46
N ILE A 55 2.47 4.24 -3.28
CA ILE A 55 3.44 5.34 -3.25
C ILE A 55 3.42 6.10 -4.58
N ASP A 56 3.41 5.40 -5.71
CA ASP A 56 3.33 6.03 -7.02
C ASP A 56 2.06 6.88 -7.15
N VAL A 57 0.93 6.35 -6.71
CA VAL A 57 -0.34 7.08 -6.70
C VAL A 57 -0.24 8.33 -5.82
N ASN A 58 0.34 8.19 -4.62
CA ASN A 58 0.49 9.31 -3.69
C ASN A 58 1.30 10.46 -4.33
N TYR A 59 2.44 10.13 -4.94
CA TYR A 59 3.28 11.14 -5.59
C TYR A 59 2.54 11.80 -6.75
N HIS A 60 1.84 11.02 -7.56
CA HIS A 60 1.09 11.59 -8.68
C HIS A 60 0.00 12.56 -8.19
N LEU A 61 -0.78 12.16 -7.18
CA LEU A 61 -1.84 13.02 -6.65
C LEU A 61 -1.29 14.31 -6.07
N LEU A 62 -0.18 14.24 -5.35
CA LEU A 62 0.43 15.41 -4.75
C LEU A 62 0.98 16.37 -5.81
N THR A 63 1.79 15.87 -6.74
CA THR A 63 2.41 16.73 -7.75
C THR A 63 1.42 17.25 -8.77
N ALA A 64 0.45 16.43 -9.17
CA ALA A 64 -0.59 16.86 -10.11
C ALA A 64 -1.53 17.91 -9.49
N SER A 65 -1.62 17.94 -8.15
CA SER A 65 -2.41 18.95 -7.42
C SER A 65 -1.60 20.20 -7.08
N GLY A 66 -0.38 20.31 -7.58
CA GLY A 66 0.46 21.50 -7.39
C GLY A 66 1.29 21.50 -6.12
N HIS A 67 1.33 20.40 -5.39
CA HIS A 67 2.17 20.28 -4.20
C HIS A 67 3.57 19.82 -4.58
N PRO A 68 4.61 20.23 -3.83
CA PRO A 68 5.95 19.71 -4.07
C PRO A 68 6.03 18.22 -3.77
N PRO A 69 6.98 17.49 -4.38
CA PRO A 69 7.16 16.08 -4.05
C PRO A 69 7.45 15.91 -2.57
N PRO A 70 6.90 14.87 -1.90
CA PRO A 70 7.21 14.63 -0.50
C PRO A 70 8.67 14.22 -0.32
N ALA A 71 9.21 14.42 0.89
CA ALA A 71 10.61 14.15 1.18
C ALA A 71 10.94 12.66 1.16
N ASP A 72 9.96 11.81 1.49
CA ASP A 72 10.13 10.35 1.54
C ASP A 72 8.79 9.65 1.32
N TYR A 73 8.84 8.32 1.25
CA TYR A 73 7.66 7.50 0.99
C TYR A 73 6.64 7.59 2.14
N HIS A 74 7.13 7.61 3.38
CA HIS A 74 6.27 7.80 4.55
C HIS A 74 5.50 9.12 4.45
N GLY A 75 6.21 10.21 4.14
CA GLY A 75 5.62 11.52 3.96
C GLY A 75 4.57 11.58 2.86
N SER A 76 4.67 10.72 1.84
CA SER A 76 3.68 10.70 0.76
C SER A 76 2.29 10.33 1.27
N PHE A 77 2.20 9.40 2.22
CA PHE A 77 0.93 9.04 2.84
C PHE A 77 0.43 10.13 3.79
N VAL A 78 1.29 10.62 4.67
CA VAL A 78 0.93 11.63 5.66
C VAL A 78 0.43 12.91 4.97
N ARG A 79 1.09 13.28 3.88
CA ARG A 79 0.73 14.48 3.12
C ARG A 79 -0.68 14.37 2.53
N LEU A 80 -1.08 13.19 2.05
CA LEU A 80 -2.46 13.00 1.57
C LEU A 80 -3.49 13.22 2.68
N GLY A 81 -3.13 12.91 3.91
CA GLY A 81 -3.97 13.21 5.07
C GLY A 81 -4.05 14.71 5.34
N GLU A 82 -2.94 15.41 5.21
CA GLU A 82 -2.89 16.86 5.44
C GLU A 82 -3.72 17.65 4.43
N ILE A 83 -3.77 17.19 3.17
CA ILE A 83 -4.52 17.89 2.12
C ILE A 83 -5.95 17.34 1.97
N GLY A 84 -6.38 16.43 2.82
CA GLY A 84 -7.76 15.98 2.92
C GLY A 84 -8.19 14.87 1.97
N ILE A 85 -7.25 14.25 1.23
CA ILE A 85 -7.57 13.09 0.38
C ILE A 85 -7.81 11.85 1.23
N LEU A 86 -6.99 11.66 2.27
CA LEU A 86 -7.18 10.62 3.27
C LEU A 86 -7.54 11.27 4.60
N GLU A 87 -8.23 10.53 5.45
CA GLU A 87 -8.42 10.97 6.83
C GLU A 87 -7.05 10.98 7.53
N PRO A 88 -6.70 12.03 8.31
CA PRO A 88 -5.36 12.15 8.89
C PRO A 88 -4.90 10.98 9.72
N GLU A 89 -5.77 10.41 10.56
CA GLU A 89 -5.39 9.25 11.39
C GLU A 89 -5.16 8.00 10.55
N PHE A 90 -6.01 7.78 9.54
CA PHE A 90 -5.83 6.67 8.60
C PHE A 90 -4.53 6.85 7.82
N ALA A 91 -4.24 8.06 7.36
CA ALA A 91 -3.00 8.35 6.64
C ALA A 91 -1.76 8.01 7.48
N ARG A 92 -1.77 8.37 8.78
CA ARG A 92 -0.67 8.02 9.68
C ARG A 92 -0.55 6.51 9.87
N ARG A 93 -1.67 5.80 9.99
CA ARG A 93 -1.66 4.34 10.13
C ARG A 93 -1.10 3.65 8.89
N ILE A 94 -1.60 4.00 7.71
CA ILE A 94 -1.17 3.36 6.47
C ILE A 94 0.25 3.78 6.07
N SER A 95 0.75 4.92 6.57
CA SER A 95 2.10 5.38 6.29
C SER A 95 3.18 4.40 6.75
N ARG A 96 2.86 3.53 7.70
CA ARG A 96 3.76 2.46 8.15
C ARG A 96 4.14 1.50 7.02
N SER A 97 3.32 1.42 5.98
CA SER A 97 3.61 0.61 4.79
C SER A 97 4.92 1.01 4.13
N ALA A 98 5.31 2.28 4.20
CA ALA A 98 6.57 2.74 3.62
C ALA A 98 7.78 2.06 4.28
N GLY A 99 7.78 1.93 5.60
CA GLY A 99 8.84 1.23 6.33
C GLY A 99 8.87 -0.26 6.00
N LEU A 100 7.71 -0.89 5.89
CA LEU A 100 7.63 -2.29 5.49
C LEU A 100 8.22 -2.48 4.09
N ARG A 101 7.86 -1.63 3.14
CA ARG A 101 8.39 -1.72 1.78
C ARG A 101 9.91 -1.63 1.77
N ASN A 102 10.48 -0.73 2.56
CA ASN A 102 11.94 -0.60 2.65
C ASN A 102 12.59 -1.89 3.16
N ARG A 103 11.99 -2.54 4.16
CA ARG A 103 12.50 -3.82 4.66
C ARG A 103 12.37 -4.93 3.63
N LEU A 104 11.25 -4.99 2.91
CA LEU A 104 11.01 -6.00 1.89
C LEU A 104 12.00 -5.90 0.73
N VAL A 105 12.42 -4.69 0.38
CA VAL A 105 13.33 -4.44 -0.74
C VAL A 105 14.80 -4.61 -0.31
N HIS A 106 15.17 -4.13 0.88
CA HIS A 106 16.58 -3.98 1.27
C HIS A 106 17.04 -4.96 2.33
N ASP A 107 16.14 -5.65 3.03
CA ASP A 107 16.47 -6.53 4.14
C ASP A 107 15.64 -7.84 4.10
N TYR A 108 15.41 -8.36 2.91
CA TYR A 108 14.53 -9.52 2.74
C TYR A 108 15.06 -10.79 3.41
N GLU A 109 16.39 -10.91 3.63
CA GLU A 109 16.97 -12.07 4.30
C GLU A 109 16.77 -12.03 5.81
N GLY A 110 16.62 -10.84 6.40
CA GLY A 110 16.43 -10.65 7.82
C GLY A 110 14.97 -10.49 8.25
N LEU A 111 14.02 -10.83 7.40
CA LEU A 111 12.61 -10.64 7.70
C LEU A 111 12.10 -11.59 8.78
N ASP A 112 11.32 -11.04 9.70
CA ASP A 112 10.55 -11.81 10.66
C ASP A 112 9.21 -12.17 10.01
N HIS A 113 9.03 -13.42 9.63
CA HIS A 113 7.85 -13.86 8.88
C HIS A 113 6.56 -13.71 9.67
N ALA A 114 6.59 -13.81 10.98
CA ALA A 114 5.39 -13.56 11.80
C ALA A 114 4.97 -12.11 11.71
N LYS A 115 5.92 -11.18 11.69
CA LYS A 115 5.64 -9.75 11.50
C LYS A 115 5.16 -9.44 10.10
N VAL A 116 5.70 -10.11 9.08
CA VAL A 116 5.23 -9.96 7.70
C VAL A 116 3.79 -10.45 7.58
N PHE A 117 3.45 -11.57 8.20
CA PHE A 117 2.07 -12.05 8.19
C PHE A 117 1.12 -11.05 8.87
N ALA A 118 1.52 -10.48 10.01
CA ALA A 118 0.73 -9.45 10.68
C ALA A 118 0.53 -8.23 9.78
N ALA A 119 1.57 -7.84 9.05
CA ALA A 119 1.49 -6.75 8.09
C ALA A 119 0.57 -7.09 6.91
N LEU A 120 0.55 -8.35 6.48
CA LEU A 120 -0.39 -8.83 5.46
C LEU A 120 -1.83 -8.66 5.93
N VAL A 121 -2.13 -9.06 7.16
CA VAL A 121 -3.47 -8.89 7.74
C VAL A 121 -3.86 -7.41 7.77
N ASP A 122 -2.96 -6.55 8.24
CA ASP A 122 -3.21 -5.11 8.27
C ASP A 122 -3.44 -4.55 6.85
N ALA A 123 -2.65 -4.99 5.88
CA ALA A 123 -2.81 -4.52 4.50
C ALA A 123 -4.16 -4.94 3.90
N LEU A 124 -4.59 -6.17 4.16
CA LEU A 124 -5.88 -6.65 3.68
C LEU A 124 -7.06 -5.88 4.28
N ASP A 125 -6.88 -5.30 5.47
CA ASP A 125 -7.88 -4.43 6.09
C ASP A 125 -7.76 -2.97 5.62
N ASP A 126 -6.55 -2.44 5.55
CA ASP A 126 -6.31 -1.01 5.29
C ASP A 126 -6.29 -0.63 3.81
N VAL A 127 -5.71 -1.46 2.96
CA VAL A 127 -5.57 -1.11 1.54
C VAL A 127 -6.91 -0.94 0.84
N PRO A 128 -7.95 -1.78 1.08
CA PRO A 128 -9.27 -1.51 0.49
C PRO A 128 -9.84 -0.14 0.87
N GLN A 129 -9.60 0.33 2.09
CA GLN A 129 -10.02 1.67 2.51
C GLN A 129 -9.27 2.75 1.73
N TYR A 130 -7.96 2.56 1.54
CA TYR A 130 -7.16 3.46 0.72
C TYR A 130 -7.69 3.52 -0.71
N LEU A 131 -7.95 2.37 -1.33
CA LEU A 131 -8.47 2.31 -2.70
C LEU A 131 -9.81 3.05 -2.82
N ASP A 132 -10.70 2.85 -1.85
CA ASP A 132 -12.01 3.52 -1.83
C ASP A 132 -11.86 5.04 -1.74
N ARG A 133 -11.01 5.52 -0.85
CA ARG A 133 -10.81 6.96 -0.66
C ARG A 133 -10.18 7.61 -1.89
N ILE A 134 -9.20 6.97 -2.50
CA ILE A 134 -8.59 7.50 -3.72
C ILE A 134 -9.63 7.52 -4.85
N HIS A 135 -10.39 6.44 -5.01
CA HIS A 135 -11.44 6.39 -6.03
C HIS A 135 -12.48 7.50 -5.84
N ARG A 136 -12.92 7.72 -4.62
CA ARG A 136 -13.86 8.80 -4.31
C ARG A 136 -13.28 10.17 -4.65
N HIS A 137 -12.00 10.38 -4.37
CA HIS A 137 -11.33 11.63 -4.73
C HIS A 137 -11.32 11.86 -6.25
N LEU A 138 -11.09 10.79 -7.03
CA LEU A 138 -11.08 10.89 -8.50
C LEU A 138 -12.47 11.19 -9.06
N THR A 139 -13.53 10.74 -8.41
CA THR A 139 -14.90 10.90 -8.89
C THR A 139 -15.60 12.11 -8.31
N SER A 140 -15.06 12.76 -7.30
CA SER A 140 -15.60 14.01 -6.77
C SER A 140 -15.11 15.17 -7.63
N SER A 141 -16.00 15.97 -8.07
CA SER A 141 -15.67 17.13 -8.91
C SER A 141 -15.68 18.42 -8.12
#